data_32a275fbe0f4f53967e3b4209f4e4c67
#
_entry.id   32a275fbe0f4f53967e3b4209f4e4c67
#
_cell.length_a   1.000
_cell.length_b   1.000
_cell.length_c   1.000
_cell.angle_alpha   90.00
_cell.angle_beta   90.00
_cell.angle_gamma   90.00
#
_symmetry.space_group_name_H-M   'P 1'
#
loop_
_entity.id
_entity.type
_entity.pdbx_description
1 polymer ?
#
loop_
_entity_poly.entity_id
_entity_poly.type
_entity_poly.pdbx_seq_one_letter_code
_entity_poly.pdbx_strand_id
1 'polypeptide(L)'
;RFNVDIIGVDIDAIEITEDREKFRTLLNKINIPVAPAESASSFLKGKEIAQKFGFPLVIRPSFTLGGTGASIVFEEDKFNDLLTRGLESSPIHEVLIDKALLGWKEYELELLRDKNDNIVIICTIENMDPMGIHTGDSITVAPAMTLSDTTYQRMRDMAIKMMKSIGDFAGGCNVQFAVSPDEKEDIIAIEINPRVSRSSALASKASGYPIAKVAAKLALGYTLDELNNQITKSTSALFEPTLDYVIVKIPRWNFDKFEGSDRTLGLQMKAVGEVMGIGRSFQEALHKATQSLEIKRNGLGADGKGYKDYNTIISKLTNASWDRVF
;
A
#
# COMPACT_ATOMS: atom_id res chain seq x y z
N ARG A 1 -8.15 -16.22 -27.73
CA ARG A 1 -9.27 -16.83 -28.48
C ARG A 1 -9.83 -15.90 -29.56
N PHE A 2 -9.75 -14.58 -29.34
CA PHE A 2 -10.41 -13.60 -30.23
C PHE A 2 -9.41 -12.74 -31.02
N ASN A 3 -8.12 -12.98 -30.88
CA ASN A 3 -7.02 -12.20 -31.48
C ASN A 3 -7.20 -10.68 -31.30
N VAL A 4 -7.45 -10.27 -30.07
CA VAL A 4 -7.64 -8.87 -29.66
C VAL A 4 -6.45 -8.47 -28.83
N ASP A 5 -5.81 -7.35 -29.18
CA ASP A 5 -4.72 -6.78 -28.42
C ASP A 5 -5.24 -6.09 -27.15
N ILE A 6 -4.55 -6.30 -26.03
CA ILE A 6 -4.81 -5.58 -24.77
C ILE A 6 -3.88 -4.37 -24.74
N ILE A 7 -4.45 -3.18 -24.54
CA ILE A 7 -3.68 -1.95 -24.39
C ILE A 7 -3.31 -1.71 -22.93
N GLY A 8 -2.11 -1.19 -22.70
CA GLY A 8 -1.61 -0.81 -21.37
C GLY A 8 -0.75 -1.89 -20.74
N VAL A 9 -1.35 -2.81 -20.00
CA VAL A 9 -0.67 -3.93 -19.36
C VAL A 9 -1.03 -5.24 -20.04
N ASP A 10 -0.03 -6.07 -20.36
CA ASP A 10 -0.27 -7.37 -20.95
C ASP A 10 -0.72 -8.44 -19.93
N ILE A 11 -1.20 -9.58 -20.43
CA ILE A 11 -1.70 -10.67 -19.57
C ILE A 11 -0.57 -11.25 -18.74
N ASP A 12 0.64 -11.37 -19.29
CA ASP A 12 1.79 -11.96 -18.59
C ASP A 12 2.23 -11.07 -17.43
N ALA A 13 2.23 -9.74 -17.63
CA ALA A 13 2.51 -8.78 -16.57
C ALA A 13 1.45 -8.83 -15.45
N ILE A 14 0.17 -8.96 -15.79
CA ILE A 14 -0.91 -9.14 -14.81
C ILE A 14 -0.68 -10.44 -14.04
N GLU A 15 -0.43 -11.54 -14.73
CA GLU A 15 -0.26 -12.85 -14.11
C GLU A 15 0.96 -12.88 -13.16
N ILE A 16 2.07 -12.28 -13.57
CA ILE A 16 3.28 -12.18 -12.74
C ILE A 16 3.01 -11.35 -11.47
N THR A 17 2.24 -10.28 -11.56
CA THR A 17 2.05 -9.35 -10.45
C THR A 17 0.93 -9.77 -9.49
N GLU A 18 -0.11 -10.45 -9.99
CA GLU A 18 -1.24 -10.92 -9.18
C GLU A 18 -0.96 -12.30 -8.54
N ASP A 19 -0.13 -13.14 -9.19
CA ASP A 19 0.33 -14.41 -8.64
C ASP A 19 1.54 -14.18 -7.72
N ARG A 20 1.33 -14.32 -6.42
CA ARG A 20 2.34 -14.02 -5.40
C ARG A 20 3.59 -14.90 -5.51
N GLU A 21 3.46 -16.15 -5.96
CA GLU A 21 4.59 -17.05 -6.13
C GLU A 21 5.41 -16.69 -7.37
N LYS A 22 4.76 -16.35 -8.48
CA LYS A 22 5.43 -15.83 -9.68
C LYS A 22 6.13 -14.52 -9.40
N PHE A 23 5.46 -13.60 -8.70
CA PHE A 23 6.04 -12.33 -8.29
C PHE A 23 7.29 -12.53 -7.41
N ARG A 24 7.23 -13.37 -6.38
CA ARG A 24 8.38 -13.68 -5.54
C ARG A 24 9.51 -14.31 -6.33
N THR A 25 9.21 -15.22 -7.24
CA THR A 25 10.21 -15.86 -8.11
C THR A 25 10.91 -14.83 -8.98
N LEU A 26 10.15 -13.89 -9.58
CA LEU A 26 10.70 -12.78 -10.33
C LEU A 26 11.63 -11.92 -9.47
N LEU A 27 11.18 -11.50 -8.27
CA LEU A 27 11.97 -10.63 -7.39
C LEU A 27 13.27 -11.30 -6.94
N ASN A 28 13.24 -12.59 -6.62
CA ASN A 28 14.45 -13.36 -6.30
C ASN A 28 15.42 -13.38 -7.48
N LYS A 29 14.92 -13.59 -8.71
CA LYS A 29 15.74 -13.60 -9.94
C LYS A 29 16.45 -12.26 -10.17
N ILE A 30 15.81 -11.17 -9.81
CA ILE A 30 16.38 -9.82 -9.95
C ILE A 30 17.02 -9.30 -8.65
N ASN A 31 17.25 -10.16 -7.66
CA ASN A 31 17.86 -9.82 -6.36
C ASN A 31 17.18 -8.64 -5.64
N ILE A 32 15.85 -8.66 -5.57
CA ILE A 32 15.08 -7.75 -4.73
C ILE A 32 14.57 -8.52 -3.51
N PRO A 33 14.82 -8.04 -2.28
CA PRO A 33 14.39 -8.72 -1.07
C PRO A 33 12.86 -8.81 -0.96
N VAL A 34 12.38 -9.99 -0.56
CA VAL A 34 10.97 -10.29 -0.29
C VAL A 34 10.82 -10.98 1.06
N ALA A 35 9.67 -10.85 1.69
CA ALA A 35 9.40 -11.59 2.92
C ALA A 35 9.44 -13.09 2.65
N PRO A 36 10.00 -13.90 3.56
CA PRO A 36 9.90 -15.35 3.49
C PRO A 36 8.43 -15.77 3.45
N ALA A 37 8.05 -16.53 2.43
CA ALA A 37 6.68 -16.95 2.22
C ALA A 37 6.64 -18.32 1.50
N GLU A 38 5.62 -19.12 1.77
CA GLU A 38 5.35 -20.37 1.06
C GLU A 38 3.83 -20.58 0.94
N SER A 39 3.41 -21.18 -0.19
CA SER A 39 2.02 -21.55 -0.42
C SER A 39 1.66 -22.87 0.23
N ALA A 40 0.46 -22.97 0.76
CA ALA A 40 -0.11 -24.18 1.31
C ALA A 40 -1.53 -24.41 0.75
N SER A 41 -1.73 -25.58 0.13
CA SER A 41 -3.03 -26.08 -0.34
C SER A 41 -3.62 -27.13 0.59
N SER A 42 -3.00 -27.37 1.73
CA SER A 42 -3.46 -28.32 2.75
C SER A 42 -3.05 -27.87 4.15
N PHE A 43 -3.83 -28.33 5.12
CA PHE A 43 -3.57 -28.08 6.53
C PHE A 43 -2.19 -28.59 7.00
N LEU A 44 -1.78 -29.78 6.54
CA LEU A 44 -0.48 -30.35 6.90
C LEU A 44 0.67 -29.49 6.37
N LYS A 45 0.58 -29.06 5.10
CA LYS A 45 1.60 -28.18 4.51
C LYS A 45 1.68 -26.85 5.24
N GLY A 46 0.55 -26.28 5.61
CA GLY A 46 0.50 -25.05 6.39
C GLY A 46 1.21 -25.18 7.75
N LYS A 47 1.05 -26.30 8.44
CA LYS A 47 1.76 -26.57 9.70
C LYS A 47 3.28 -26.69 9.52
N GLU A 48 3.75 -27.37 8.48
CA GLU A 48 5.18 -27.44 8.17
C GLU A 48 5.78 -26.05 7.96
N ILE A 49 5.08 -25.18 7.21
CA ILE A 49 5.51 -23.80 6.97
C ILE A 49 5.55 -23.01 8.28
N ALA A 50 4.54 -23.15 9.13
CA ALA A 50 4.50 -22.46 10.42
C ALA A 50 5.65 -22.88 11.34
N GLN A 51 5.98 -24.18 11.39
CA GLN A 51 7.14 -24.67 12.13
C GLN A 51 8.46 -24.12 11.58
N LYS A 52 8.57 -23.99 10.25
CA LYS A 52 9.76 -23.46 9.58
C LYS A 52 10.00 -21.99 9.85
N PHE A 53 8.94 -21.15 9.77
CA PHE A 53 9.06 -19.70 9.87
C PHE A 53 8.92 -19.17 11.29
N GLY A 54 8.24 -19.90 12.19
CA GLY A 54 7.89 -19.44 13.52
C GLY A 54 6.93 -18.24 13.49
N PHE A 55 6.29 -17.95 14.61
CA PHE A 55 5.35 -16.85 14.75
C PHE A 55 6.07 -15.52 15.00
N PRO A 56 5.44 -14.35 14.71
CA PRO A 56 4.12 -14.21 14.08
C PRO A 56 4.14 -14.46 12.57
N LEU A 57 2.99 -14.91 12.04
CA LEU A 57 2.77 -15.22 10.62
C LEU A 57 1.58 -14.44 10.06
N VAL A 58 1.54 -14.25 8.76
CA VAL A 58 0.38 -13.76 8.01
C VAL A 58 -0.14 -14.89 7.13
N ILE A 59 -1.43 -15.19 7.21
CA ILE A 59 -2.13 -16.11 6.32
C ILE A 59 -2.96 -15.28 5.36
N ARG A 60 -2.75 -15.46 4.05
CA ARG A 60 -3.45 -14.73 2.99
C ARG A 60 -4.07 -15.71 2.00
N PRO A 61 -5.39 -15.81 1.91
CA PRO A 61 -6.04 -16.63 0.89
C PRO A 61 -5.66 -16.16 -0.51
N SER A 62 -5.37 -17.10 -1.41
CA SER A 62 -5.07 -16.81 -2.81
C SER A 62 -6.35 -16.37 -3.53
N PHE A 63 -6.21 -15.45 -4.51
CA PHE A 63 -7.30 -14.92 -5.34
C PHE A 63 -8.44 -14.24 -4.57
N THR A 64 -8.12 -13.54 -3.46
CA THR A 64 -9.05 -12.67 -2.75
C THR A 64 -8.67 -11.20 -2.90
N LEU A 65 -9.66 -10.29 -2.84
CA LEU A 65 -9.46 -8.86 -2.99
C LEU A 65 -9.54 -8.13 -1.65
N GLY A 66 -8.79 -7.04 -1.50
CA GLY A 66 -8.86 -6.16 -0.33
C GLY A 66 -8.52 -6.82 1.00
N GLY A 67 -7.68 -7.86 0.98
CA GLY A 67 -7.28 -8.58 2.19
C GLY A 67 -8.36 -9.49 2.78
N THR A 68 -9.42 -9.82 2.01
CA THR A 68 -10.50 -10.70 2.49
C THR A 68 -9.95 -12.03 2.96
N GLY A 69 -10.31 -12.43 4.19
CA GLY A 69 -9.87 -13.68 4.82
C GLY A 69 -8.42 -13.69 5.30
N ALA A 70 -7.65 -12.62 5.07
CA ALA A 70 -6.31 -12.50 5.58
C ALA A 70 -6.29 -12.35 7.11
N SER A 71 -5.32 -13.00 7.76
CA SER A 71 -5.21 -13.02 9.21
C SER A 71 -3.75 -12.94 9.68
N ILE A 72 -3.51 -12.25 10.78
CA ILE A 72 -2.23 -12.29 11.49
C ILE A 72 -2.34 -13.31 12.62
N VAL A 73 -1.38 -14.19 12.70
CA VAL A 73 -1.28 -15.26 13.71
C VAL A 73 -0.08 -14.96 14.60
N PHE A 74 -0.32 -14.60 15.83
CA PHE A 74 0.74 -14.27 16.79
C PHE A 74 1.29 -15.49 17.49
N GLU A 75 0.44 -16.50 17.72
CA GLU A 75 0.74 -17.69 18.51
C GLU A 75 0.12 -18.94 17.88
N GLU A 76 0.65 -20.10 18.22
CA GLU A 76 0.27 -21.39 17.63
C GLU A 76 -1.18 -21.80 17.94
N ASP A 77 -1.72 -21.41 19.07
CA ASP A 77 -3.06 -21.79 19.54
C ASP A 77 -4.18 -21.40 18.55
N LYS A 78 -4.05 -20.26 17.89
CA LYS A 78 -5.03 -19.75 16.91
C LYS A 78 -4.71 -20.14 15.47
N PHE A 79 -3.54 -20.70 15.23
CA PHE A 79 -3.06 -21.00 13.88
C PHE A 79 -3.99 -21.95 13.14
N ASN A 80 -4.42 -23.02 13.79
CA ASN A 80 -5.25 -24.06 13.17
C ASN A 80 -6.57 -23.54 12.63
N ASP A 81 -7.27 -22.73 13.44
CA ASP A 81 -8.56 -22.15 13.08
C ASP A 81 -8.41 -21.11 11.94
N LEU A 82 -7.38 -20.26 12.04
CA LEU A 82 -7.13 -19.22 11.04
C LEU A 82 -6.65 -19.81 9.72
N LEU A 83 -5.84 -20.88 9.75
CA LEU A 83 -5.43 -21.59 8.54
C LEU A 83 -6.63 -22.24 7.84
N THR A 84 -7.49 -22.92 8.60
CA THR A 84 -8.71 -23.56 8.05
C THR A 84 -9.60 -22.53 7.37
N ARG A 85 -9.90 -21.40 8.06
CA ARG A 85 -10.68 -20.30 7.49
C ARG A 85 -10.03 -19.70 6.25
N GLY A 86 -8.71 -19.56 6.25
CA GLY A 86 -7.95 -19.06 5.11
C GLY A 86 -8.10 -19.95 3.89
N LEU A 87 -7.93 -21.26 4.05
CA LEU A 87 -8.10 -22.26 2.99
C LEU A 87 -9.53 -22.26 2.44
N GLU A 88 -10.54 -22.17 3.31
CA GLU A 88 -11.96 -22.13 2.92
C GLU A 88 -12.31 -20.80 2.20
N SER A 89 -11.65 -19.71 2.53
CA SER A 89 -11.89 -18.39 1.91
C SER A 89 -11.32 -18.29 0.49
N SER A 90 -10.35 -19.13 0.14
CA SER A 90 -9.74 -19.15 -1.19
C SER A 90 -10.58 -19.95 -2.18
N PRO A 91 -10.91 -19.41 -3.37
CA PRO A 91 -11.62 -20.15 -4.41
C PRO A 91 -10.92 -21.41 -4.88
N ILE A 92 -9.61 -21.51 -4.70
CA ILE A 92 -8.77 -22.64 -5.10
C ILE A 92 -8.22 -23.41 -3.89
N HIS A 93 -8.72 -23.16 -2.67
CA HIS A 93 -8.27 -23.76 -1.42
C HIS A 93 -6.75 -23.64 -1.21
N GLU A 94 -6.21 -22.48 -1.47
CA GLU A 94 -4.79 -22.19 -1.28
C GLU A 94 -4.60 -20.91 -0.46
N VAL A 95 -3.61 -20.92 0.42
CA VAL A 95 -3.15 -19.74 1.17
C VAL A 95 -1.66 -19.53 0.97
N LEU A 96 -1.24 -18.28 0.97
CA LEU A 96 0.16 -17.91 1.18
C LEU A 96 0.36 -17.66 2.68
N ILE A 97 1.43 -18.23 3.23
CA ILE A 97 1.85 -18.00 4.61
C ILE A 97 3.16 -17.23 4.58
N ASP A 98 3.11 -15.98 5.06
CA ASP A 98 4.26 -15.06 5.09
C ASP A 98 4.79 -14.93 6.51
N LYS A 99 6.09 -14.69 6.66
CA LYS A 99 6.65 -14.15 7.91
C LYS A 99 6.11 -12.73 8.11
N ALA A 100 5.49 -12.46 9.25
CA ALA A 100 4.91 -11.15 9.52
C ALA A 100 6.01 -10.08 9.75
N LEU A 101 5.87 -8.94 9.09
CA LEU A 101 6.75 -7.78 9.22
C LEU A 101 6.14 -6.74 10.17
N LEU A 102 5.67 -7.17 11.34
CA LEU A 102 4.99 -6.28 12.27
C LEU A 102 5.93 -5.18 12.78
N GLY A 103 5.43 -3.95 12.81
CA GLY A 103 6.19 -2.79 13.25
C GLY A 103 7.12 -2.21 12.20
N TRP A 104 7.24 -2.83 11.01
CA TRP A 104 7.97 -2.23 9.90
C TRP A 104 7.19 -1.04 9.35
N LYS A 105 7.92 -0.01 8.89
CA LYS A 105 7.33 1.15 8.22
C LYS A 105 6.87 0.75 6.82
N GLU A 106 5.79 1.36 6.35
CA GLU A 106 5.25 1.09 5.02
C GLU A 106 5.28 2.34 4.15
N TYR A 107 5.84 2.17 2.94
CA TYR A 107 5.96 3.21 1.95
C TYR A 107 5.43 2.76 0.60
N GLU A 108 4.92 3.71 -0.16
CA GLU A 108 4.46 3.49 -1.53
C GLU A 108 5.13 4.47 -2.48
N LEU A 109 5.42 3.99 -3.69
CA LEU A 109 5.84 4.82 -4.82
C LEU A 109 4.79 4.73 -5.91
N GLU A 110 4.35 5.89 -6.41
CA GLU A 110 3.50 6.00 -7.59
C GLU A 110 4.34 6.36 -8.80
N LEU A 111 4.29 5.53 -9.84
CA LEU A 111 5.16 5.62 -11.02
C LEU A 111 4.36 5.54 -12.31
N LEU A 112 5.00 6.02 -13.38
CA LEU A 112 4.57 5.80 -14.75
C LEU A 112 5.72 5.22 -15.56
N ARG A 113 5.41 4.32 -16.49
CA ARG A 113 6.35 3.76 -17.48
C ARG A 113 5.73 3.90 -18.87
N ASP A 114 6.53 4.31 -19.84
CA ASP A 114 6.14 4.31 -21.24
C ASP A 114 6.74 3.09 -22.00
N LYS A 115 6.37 2.95 -23.26
CA LYS A 115 6.83 1.85 -24.12
C LYS A 115 8.34 1.84 -24.40
N ASN A 116 9.02 2.96 -24.17
CA ASN A 116 10.47 3.12 -24.37
C ASN A 116 11.25 2.91 -23.06
N ASP A 117 10.61 2.36 -22.02
CA ASP A 117 11.21 2.17 -20.69
C ASP A 117 11.60 3.47 -19.96
N ASN A 118 11.09 4.62 -20.39
CA ASN A 118 11.17 5.81 -19.56
C ASN A 118 10.26 5.65 -18.36
N ILE A 119 10.81 5.89 -17.17
CA ILE A 119 10.08 5.75 -15.90
C ILE A 119 10.20 7.05 -15.12
N VAL A 120 9.07 7.50 -14.57
CA VAL A 120 8.98 8.69 -13.74
C VAL A 120 8.30 8.35 -12.41
N ILE A 121 8.87 8.80 -11.30
CA ILE A 121 8.26 8.67 -9.97
C ILE A 121 7.50 9.96 -9.67
N ILE A 122 6.19 9.80 -9.47
CA ILE A 122 5.29 10.93 -9.30
C ILE A 122 5.19 11.37 -7.85
N CYS A 123 5.17 10.42 -6.94
CA CYS A 123 4.97 10.72 -5.52
C CYS A 123 5.47 9.56 -4.65
N THR A 124 6.02 9.94 -3.49
CA THR A 124 6.26 9.03 -2.36
C THR A 124 5.15 9.18 -1.35
N ILE A 125 4.66 8.08 -0.81
CA ILE A 125 3.62 8.05 0.21
C ILE A 125 4.13 7.24 1.40
N GLU A 126 3.92 7.77 2.60
CA GLU A 126 4.22 7.09 3.85
C GLU A 126 2.93 6.76 4.58
N ASN A 127 2.79 5.51 5.01
CA ASN A 127 1.72 5.08 5.88
C ASN A 127 2.13 5.32 7.35
N MET A 128 1.30 6.05 8.11
CA MET A 128 1.59 6.31 9.53
C MET A 128 1.41 5.06 10.39
N ASP A 129 0.52 4.17 9.96
CA ASP A 129 0.33 2.89 10.60
C ASP A 129 1.41 1.90 10.11
N PRO A 130 2.03 1.15 11.02
CA PRO A 130 3.01 0.14 10.63
C PRO A 130 2.36 -1.02 9.89
N MET A 131 3.19 -1.87 9.27
CA MET A 131 2.75 -3.11 8.65
C MET A 131 1.84 -3.92 9.57
N GLY A 132 0.74 -4.43 9.01
CA GLY A 132 -0.33 -5.14 9.72
C GLY A 132 -1.69 -4.45 9.63
N ILE A 133 -1.73 -3.20 9.18
CA ILE A 133 -2.97 -2.47 8.87
C ILE A 133 -3.01 -2.22 7.36
N HIS A 134 -4.16 -2.45 6.75
CA HIS A 134 -4.34 -2.23 5.31
C HIS A 134 -4.09 -0.76 4.94
N THR A 135 -3.33 -0.49 3.89
CA THR A 135 -2.97 0.88 3.44
C THR A 135 -4.18 1.79 3.23
N GLY A 136 -5.31 1.21 2.78
CA GLY A 136 -6.58 1.92 2.64
C GLY A 136 -7.17 2.42 3.96
N ASP A 137 -6.81 1.80 5.08
CA ASP A 137 -7.25 2.14 6.44
C ASP A 137 -6.22 2.95 7.21
N SER A 138 -5.01 3.14 6.66
CA SER A 138 -3.96 3.95 7.27
C SER A 138 -4.12 5.43 6.97
N ILE A 139 -3.74 6.27 7.93
CA ILE A 139 -3.46 7.68 7.67
C ILE A 139 -2.17 7.74 6.86
N THR A 140 -2.18 8.45 5.74
CA THR A 140 -1.01 8.54 4.87
C THR A 140 -0.55 9.96 4.67
N VAL A 141 0.74 10.11 4.45
CA VAL A 141 1.41 11.41 4.25
C VAL A 141 2.15 11.39 2.92
N ALA A 142 2.04 12.46 2.18
CA ALA A 142 2.78 12.71 0.95
C ALA A 142 3.39 14.12 0.96
N PRO A 143 4.67 14.29 0.58
CA PRO A 143 5.65 13.23 0.37
C PRO A 143 5.98 12.49 1.66
N ALA A 144 6.65 11.32 1.58
CA ALA A 144 7.15 10.59 2.74
C ALA A 144 8.05 11.48 3.60
N MET A 145 7.81 11.51 4.92
CA MET A 145 8.45 12.46 5.83
C MET A 145 9.57 11.85 6.68
N THR A 146 9.50 10.55 6.96
CA THR A 146 10.51 9.87 7.81
C THR A 146 11.43 8.96 7.01
N LEU A 147 11.36 9.01 5.67
CA LEU A 147 12.20 8.27 4.77
C LEU A 147 13.52 9.02 4.55
N SER A 148 14.66 8.37 4.80
CA SER A 148 15.96 8.95 4.48
C SER A 148 16.17 9.01 2.96
N ASP A 149 16.94 9.97 2.47
CA ASP A 149 17.23 10.08 1.05
C ASP A 149 17.94 8.83 0.51
N THR A 150 18.88 8.27 1.28
CA THR A 150 19.57 7.04 0.91
C THR A 150 18.59 5.87 0.72
N THR A 151 17.65 5.70 1.63
CA THR A 151 16.64 4.64 1.56
C THR A 151 15.64 4.91 0.44
N TYR A 152 15.26 6.16 0.22
CA TYR A 152 14.44 6.55 -0.93
C TYR A 152 15.11 6.17 -2.27
N GLN A 153 16.39 6.49 -2.45
CA GLN A 153 17.11 6.14 -3.69
C GLN A 153 17.19 4.63 -3.89
N ARG A 154 17.43 3.85 -2.82
CA ARG A 154 17.39 2.39 -2.88
C ARG A 154 16.02 1.86 -3.30
N MET A 155 14.93 2.39 -2.72
CA MET A 155 13.55 2.04 -3.09
C MET A 155 13.25 2.42 -4.54
N ARG A 156 13.70 3.59 -4.98
CA ARG A 156 13.59 4.07 -6.36
C ARG A 156 14.22 3.10 -7.34
N ASP A 157 15.47 2.70 -7.09
CA ASP A 157 16.21 1.76 -7.94
C ASP A 157 15.52 0.40 -8.00
N MET A 158 15.04 -0.09 -6.86
CA MET A 158 14.26 -1.33 -6.77
C MET A 158 12.97 -1.24 -7.57
N ALA A 159 12.18 -0.18 -7.43
CA ALA A 159 10.93 0.01 -8.14
C ALA A 159 11.13 0.08 -9.66
N ILE A 160 12.14 0.81 -10.13
CA ILE A 160 12.51 0.88 -11.55
C ILE A 160 12.90 -0.51 -12.08
N LYS A 161 13.71 -1.25 -11.32
CA LYS A 161 14.12 -2.61 -11.68
C LYS A 161 12.95 -3.57 -11.75
N MET A 162 12.02 -3.48 -10.80
CA MET A 162 10.78 -4.25 -10.80
C MET A 162 9.93 -3.95 -12.04
N MET A 163 9.67 -2.67 -12.31
CA MET A 163 8.86 -2.26 -13.45
C MET A 163 9.40 -2.74 -14.79
N LYS A 164 10.74 -2.71 -14.96
CA LYS A 164 11.38 -3.22 -16.19
C LYS A 164 11.34 -4.74 -16.31
N SER A 165 11.06 -5.45 -15.23
CA SER A 165 11.12 -6.91 -15.19
C SER A 165 9.76 -7.60 -15.29
N ILE A 166 8.64 -6.88 -15.17
CA ILE A 166 7.28 -7.47 -15.17
C ILE A 166 6.69 -7.70 -16.57
N GLY A 167 7.45 -7.50 -17.66
CA GLY A 167 6.97 -7.67 -19.03
C GLY A 167 6.58 -6.37 -19.72
N ASP A 168 5.82 -6.48 -20.81
CA ASP A 168 5.36 -5.31 -21.56
C ASP A 168 4.24 -4.60 -20.82
N PHE A 169 4.55 -3.36 -20.43
CA PHE A 169 3.66 -2.54 -19.65
C PHE A 169 3.92 -1.06 -19.94
N ALA A 170 2.87 -0.35 -20.29
CA ALA A 170 2.89 1.10 -20.41
C ALA A 170 1.69 1.71 -19.66
N GLY A 171 1.96 2.52 -18.64
CA GLY A 171 0.90 3.10 -17.80
C GLY A 171 1.34 3.42 -16.39
N GLY A 172 0.35 3.52 -15.49
CA GLY A 172 0.55 3.81 -14.08
C GLY A 172 0.82 2.55 -13.25
N CYS A 173 1.63 2.70 -12.22
CA CYS A 173 1.99 1.61 -11.32
C CYS A 173 2.16 2.11 -9.89
N ASN A 174 1.71 1.30 -8.95
CA ASN A 174 1.98 1.47 -7.52
C ASN A 174 2.92 0.36 -7.04
N VAL A 175 3.96 0.73 -6.30
CA VAL A 175 4.89 -0.23 -5.67
C VAL A 175 4.91 0.02 -4.18
N GLN A 176 4.73 -1.04 -3.40
CA GLN A 176 4.70 -0.99 -1.94
C GLN A 176 5.94 -1.65 -1.35
N PHE A 177 6.51 -1.00 -0.35
CA PHE A 177 7.71 -1.43 0.36
C PHE A 177 7.48 -1.42 1.87
N ALA A 178 8.06 -2.41 2.55
CA ALA A 178 8.28 -2.36 3.98
C ALA A 178 9.75 -2.01 4.26
N VAL A 179 9.97 -1.12 5.23
CA VAL A 179 11.31 -0.72 5.67
C VAL A 179 11.45 -1.01 7.15
N SER A 180 12.53 -1.70 7.55
CA SER A 180 12.76 -1.99 8.96
C SER A 180 12.92 -0.71 9.77
N PRO A 181 12.41 -0.66 11.02
CA PRO A 181 12.50 0.53 11.86
C PRO A 181 13.87 0.73 12.51
N ASP A 182 14.80 -0.20 12.31
CA ASP A 182 16.16 -0.14 12.85
C ASP A 182 17.10 0.70 11.95
N GLU A 183 18.33 0.91 12.42
CA GLU A 183 19.34 1.72 11.73
C GLU A 183 19.77 1.15 10.36
N LYS A 184 19.51 -0.12 10.09
CA LYS A 184 19.86 -0.74 8.80
C LYS A 184 18.93 -0.33 7.69
N GLU A 185 17.68 0.04 8.03
CA GLU A 185 16.64 0.34 7.07
C GLU A 185 16.56 -0.71 5.96
N ASP A 186 16.49 -2.00 6.36
CA ASP A 186 16.31 -3.09 5.40
C ASP A 186 14.99 -2.90 4.65
N ILE A 187 15.05 -3.04 3.32
CA ILE A 187 13.90 -2.82 2.44
C ILE A 187 13.40 -4.15 1.92
N ILE A 188 12.10 -4.38 2.01
CA ILE A 188 11.40 -5.54 1.45
C ILE A 188 10.31 -5.04 0.50
N ALA A 189 10.29 -5.57 -0.73
CA ALA A 189 9.18 -5.35 -1.65
C ALA A 189 7.96 -6.17 -1.23
N ILE A 190 6.81 -5.51 -1.12
CA ILE A 190 5.55 -6.14 -0.69
C ILE A 190 4.69 -6.53 -1.89
N GLU A 191 4.43 -5.56 -2.77
CA GLU A 191 3.65 -5.80 -3.98
C GLU A 191 3.91 -4.73 -5.04
N ILE A 192 3.56 -5.06 -6.26
CA ILE A 192 3.52 -4.14 -7.40
C ILE A 192 2.14 -4.25 -8.06
N ASN A 193 1.53 -3.12 -8.32
CA ASN A 193 0.22 -3.03 -8.96
C ASN A 193 0.37 -2.29 -10.29
N PRO A 194 0.46 -2.98 -11.46
CA PRO A 194 0.66 -2.35 -12.76
C PRO A 194 -0.65 -1.75 -13.29
N ARG A 195 -1.24 -0.91 -12.50
CA ARG A 195 -2.50 -0.21 -12.77
C ARG A 195 -2.60 1.05 -11.93
N VAL A 196 -3.46 1.96 -12.36
CA VAL A 196 -3.86 3.11 -11.53
C VAL A 196 -4.62 2.59 -10.30
N SER A 197 -4.27 3.09 -9.12
CA SER A 197 -4.78 2.68 -7.82
C SER A 197 -5.49 3.84 -7.08
N ARG A 198 -5.96 3.58 -5.87
CA ARG A 198 -6.48 4.65 -4.99
C ARG A 198 -5.38 5.65 -4.61
N SER A 199 -4.19 5.15 -4.30
CA SER A 199 -3.02 5.98 -4.02
C SER A 199 -2.59 6.82 -5.22
N SER A 200 -2.80 6.35 -6.45
CA SER A 200 -2.60 7.17 -7.66
C SER A 200 -3.52 8.39 -7.70
N ALA A 201 -4.77 8.25 -7.24
CA ALA A 201 -5.69 9.40 -7.14
C ALA A 201 -5.22 10.40 -6.08
N LEU A 202 -4.74 9.92 -4.92
CA LEU A 202 -4.13 10.76 -3.91
C LEU A 202 -2.89 11.46 -4.46
N ALA A 203 -1.96 10.72 -5.06
CA ALA A 203 -0.73 11.23 -5.65
C ALA A 203 -1.01 12.28 -6.73
N SER A 204 -2.03 12.06 -7.58
CA SER A 204 -2.44 13.05 -8.59
C SER A 204 -2.90 14.35 -7.98
N LYS A 205 -3.73 14.30 -6.93
CA LYS A 205 -4.19 15.49 -6.21
C LYS A 205 -3.04 16.17 -5.46
N ALA A 206 -2.16 15.36 -4.85
CA ALA A 206 -1.03 15.83 -4.08
C ALA A 206 -0.01 16.57 -4.96
N SER A 207 0.36 16.00 -6.10
CA SER A 207 1.45 16.49 -6.95
C SER A 207 0.99 17.42 -8.07
N GLY A 208 -0.32 17.50 -8.33
CA GLY A 208 -0.82 18.17 -9.53
C GLY A 208 -0.41 17.47 -10.83
N TYR A 209 0.00 16.21 -10.76
CA TYR A 209 0.35 15.40 -11.93
C TYR A 209 -0.84 14.50 -12.32
N PRO A 210 -1.38 14.61 -13.55
CA PRO A 210 -2.60 13.91 -13.94
C PRO A 210 -2.32 12.45 -14.31
N ILE A 211 -2.00 11.60 -13.33
CA ILE A 211 -1.52 10.20 -13.50
C ILE A 211 -2.44 9.41 -14.42
N ALA A 212 -3.74 9.36 -14.13
CA ALA A 212 -4.67 8.54 -14.92
C ALA A 212 -4.75 8.98 -16.39
N LYS A 213 -4.70 10.29 -16.64
CA LYS A 213 -4.76 10.83 -18.00
C LYS A 213 -3.48 10.56 -18.79
N VAL A 214 -2.33 10.68 -18.14
CA VAL A 214 -1.05 10.35 -18.75
C VAL A 214 -0.97 8.84 -18.97
N ALA A 215 -1.30 8.02 -17.97
CA ALA A 215 -1.32 6.55 -18.09
C ALA A 215 -2.18 6.07 -19.27
N ALA A 216 -3.37 6.65 -19.47
CA ALA A 216 -4.22 6.31 -20.60
C ALA A 216 -3.57 6.64 -21.96
N LYS A 217 -2.81 7.74 -22.06
CA LYS A 217 -2.08 8.09 -23.28
C LYS A 217 -0.88 7.17 -23.49
N LEU A 218 -0.16 6.80 -22.44
CA LEU A 218 0.94 5.84 -22.52
C LEU A 218 0.44 4.49 -23.01
N ALA A 219 -0.72 4.03 -22.53
CA ALA A 219 -1.37 2.81 -22.99
C ALA A 219 -1.74 2.86 -24.49
N LEU A 220 -1.98 4.04 -25.04
CA LEU A 220 -2.20 4.26 -26.47
C LEU A 220 -0.91 4.40 -27.29
N GLY A 221 0.26 4.23 -26.65
CA GLY A 221 1.57 4.21 -27.31
C GLY A 221 2.28 5.55 -27.38
N TYR A 222 1.81 6.60 -26.68
CA TYR A 222 2.61 7.81 -26.49
C TYR A 222 3.78 7.54 -25.53
N THR A 223 4.81 8.38 -25.62
CA THR A 223 5.94 8.36 -24.67
C THR A 223 5.87 9.56 -23.73
N LEU A 224 6.56 9.47 -22.59
CA LEU A 224 6.53 10.52 -21.56
C LEU A 224 7.11 11.86 -22.03
N ASP A 225 8.09 11.82 -22.93
CA ASP A 225 8.71 13.00 -23.53
C ASP A 225 7.82 13.68 -24.57
N GLU A 226 6.91 12.94 -25.25
CA GLU A 226 5.91 13.49 -26.18
C GLU A 226 4.75 14.19 -25.45
N LEU A 227 4.58 13.94 -24.15
CA LEU A 227 3.44 14.43 -23.39
C LEU A 227 3.83 15.64 -22.51
N ASN A 228 2.94 16.62 -22.48
CA ASN A 228 3.02 17.72 -21.52
C ASN A 228 2.09 17.50 -20.34
N ASN A 229 2.51 17.89 -19.16
CA ASN A 229 1.66 17.97 -17.98
C ASN A 229 0.60 19.06 -18.22
N GLN A 230 -0.65 18.67 -18.39
CA GLN A 230 -1.74 19.60 -18.74
C GLN A 230 -2.17 20.52 -17.60
N ILE A 231 -1.75 20.23 -16.36
CA ILE A 231 -2.04 21.08 -15.20
C ILE A 231 -1.02 22.21 -15.11
N THR A 232 0.26 21.90 -15.16
CA THR A 232 1.34 22.89 -15.13
C THR A 232 1.47 23.65 -16.46
N LYS A 233 1.13 22.99 -17.58
CA LYS A 233 1.24 23.47 -18.97
C LYS A 233 2.66 23.81 -19.44
N SER A 234 3.61 23.86 -18.52
CA SER A 234 5.00 24.26 -18.77
C SER A 234 6.01 23.14 -18.62
N THR A 235 5.63 22.02 -17.97
CA THR A 235 6.52 20.89 -17.75
C THR A 235 6.15 19.68 -18.62
N SER A 236 7.18 18.91 -19.03
CA SER A 236 6.98 17.61 -19.67
C SER A 236 6.39 16.60 -18.68
N ALA A 237 5.68 15.59 -19.17
CA ALA A 237 5.25 14.47 -18.35
C ALA A 237 6.42 13.63 -17.80
N LEU A 238 7.59 13.74 -18.40
CA LEU A 238 8.83 13.12 -17.91
C LEU A 238 9.42 13.82 -16.67
N PHE A 239 8.93 15.02 -16.32
CA PHE A 239 9.42 15.78 -15.18
C PHE A 239 8.79 15.28 -13.88
N GLU A 240 9.62 14.83 -12.93
CA GLU A 240 9.18 14.36 -11.61
C GLU A 240 8.72 15.53 -10.74
N PRO A 241 7.49 15.48 -10.19
CA PRO A 241 7.03 16.54 -9.29
C PRO A 241 7.86 16.62 -8.02
N THR A 242 8.09 17.84 -7.56
CA THR A 242 8.69 18.14 -6.24
C THR A 242 7.69 18.90 -5.40
N LEU A 243 7.38 18.38 -4.20
CA LEU A 243 6.40 18.97 -3.30
C LEU A 243 7.11 19.78 -2.20
N ASP A 244 6.71 21.02 -2.03
CA ASP A 244 7.16 21.92 -0.94
C ASP A 244 6.07 22.13 0.13
N TYR A 245 5.07 21.26 0.17
CA TYR A 245 3.96 21.22 1.11
C TYR A 245 3.66 19.77 1.51
N VAL A 246 2.86 19.64 2.55
CA VAL A 246 2.50 18.33 3.10
C VAL A 246 1.03 18.05 2.85
N ILE A 247 0.76 16.81 2.42
CA ILE A 247 -0.60 16.30 2.26
C ILE A 247 -0.80 15.17 3.26
N VAL A 248 -1.92 15.21 3.99
CA VAL A 248 -2.36 14.13 4.86
C VAL A 248 -3.70 13.60 4.37
N LYS A 249 -3.78 12.31 4.12
CA LYS A 249 -5.02 11.58 3.85
C LYS A 249 -5.47 10.89 5.13
N ILE A 250 -6.74 11.04 5.51
CA ILE A 250 -7.36 10.29 6.60
C ILE A 250 -8.53 9.47 6.03
N PRO A 251 -8.59 8.15 6.28
CA PRO A 251 -9.69 7.33 5.85
C PRO A 251 -11.01 7.69 6.56
N ARG A 252 -12.14 7.44 5.90
CA ARG A 252 -13.48 7.56 6.47
C ARG A 252 -14.12 6.17 6.58
N TRP A 253 -14.62 5.85 7.76
CA TRP A 253 -15.34 4.62 8.04
C TRP A 253 -16.81 4.91 8.40
N ASN A 254 -17.69 3.98 8.14
CA ASN A 254 -19.12 4.08 8.45
C ASN A 254 -19.52 3.25 9.70
N PHE A 255 -18.59 3.08 10.63
CA PHE A 255 -18.88 2.33 11.88
C PHE A 255 -19.98 2.97 12.73
N ASP A 256 -20.24 4.26 12.55
CA ASP A 256 -21.36 4.98 13.14
C ASP A 256 -22.74 4.52 12.63
N LYS A 257 -22.78 3.90 11.44
CA LYS A 257 -24.01 3.40 10.80
C LYS A 257 -24.27 1.92 11.03
N PHE A 258 -23.28 1.17 11.49
CA PHE A 258 -23.36 -0.28 11.68
C PHE A 258 -23.02 -0.63 13.12
N GLU A 259 -24.05 -0.68 13.97
CA GLU A 259 -23.90 -1.10 15.36
C GLU A 259 -23.41 -2.55 15.44
N GLY A 260 -22.50 -2.83 16.39
CA GLY A 260 -21.94 -4.18 16.59
C GLY A 260 -20.86 -4.59 15.59
N SER A 261 -20.49 -3.73 14.61
CA SER A 261 -19.40 -4.03 13.71
C SER A 261 -18.04 -3.99 14.42
N ASP A 262 -17.13 -4.87 14.01
CA ASP A 262 -15.75 -4.86 14.50
C ASP A 262 -15.01 -3.61 13.98
N ARG A 263 -14.62 -2.75 14.93
CA ARG A 263 -13.96 -1.45 14.69
C ARG A 263 -12.43 -1.53 14.69
N THR A 264 -11.88 -2.71 14.90
CA THR A 264 -10.43 -2.94 14.88
C THR A 264 -9.93 -2.92 13.45
N LEU A 265 -8.89 -2.16 13.18
CA LEU A 265 -8.22 -2.14 11.87
C LEU A 265 -7.25 -3.33 11.76
N GLY A 266 -7.04 -3.80 10.55
CA GLY A 266 -6.19 -4.95 10.28
C GLY A 266 -5.89 -5.11 8.79
N LEU A 267 -5.60 -6.33 8.35
CA LEU A 267 -5.23 -6.62 6.96
C LEU A 267 -6.37 -6.43 5.96
N GLN A 268 -7.63 -6.55 6.42
CA GLN A 268 -8.80 -6.33 5.57
C GLN A 268 -9.20 -4.86 5.61
N MET A 269 -9.35 -4.26 4.44
CA MET A 269 -9.79 -2.87 4.31
C MET A 269 -11.24 -2.68 4.75
N LYS A 270 -11.47 -1.71 5.63
CA LYS A 270 -12.80 -1.33 6.17
C LYS A 270 -13.24 0.09 5.80
N ALA A 271 -12.31 0.93 5.34
CA ALA A 271 -12.61 2.29 4.93
C ALA A 271 -13.51 2.34 3.70
N VAL A 272 -14.44 3.30 3.67
CA VAL A 272 -15.40 3.51 2.58
C VAL A 272 -15.11 4.77 1.77
N GLY A 273 -14.21 5.62 2.24
CA GLY A 273 -13.81 6.87 1.63
C GLY A 273 -12.61 7.48 2.33
N GLU A 274 -12.27 8.70 1.97
CA GLU A 274 -11.12 9.40 2.51
C GLU A 274 -11.30 10.91 2.38
N VAL A 275 -10.59 11.65 3.22
CA VAL A 275 -10.42 13.09 3.14
C VAL A 275 -8.95 13.43 2.99
N MET A 276 -8.66 14.62 2.49
CA MET A 276 -7.30 15.10 2.28
C MET A 276 -7.14 16.52 2.82
N GLY A 277 -6.11 16.72 3.65
CA GLY A 277 -5.68 18.04 4.12
C GLY A 277 -4.36 18.42 3.49
N ILE A 278 -4.20 19.70 3.11
CA ILE A 278 -2.97 20.25 2.54
C ILE A 278 -2.49 21.37 3.48
N GLY A 279 -1.23 21.33 3.86
CA GLY A 279 -0.62 22.32 4.75
C GLY A 279 0.86 22.56 4.48
N ARG A 280 1.41 23.59 5.07
CA ARG A 280 2.87 23.85 5.05
C ARG A 280 3.63 22.97 6.03
N SER A 281 2.93 22.37 6.98
CA SER A 281 3.46 21.43 7.94
C SER A 281 2.53 20.22 8.08
N PHE A 282 3.06 19.13 8.62
CA PHE A 282 2.29 17.93 8.94
C PHE A 282 1.11 18.24 9.88
N GLN A 283 1.35 19.03 10.92
CA GLN A 283 0.32 19.41 11.89
C GLN A 283 -0.83 20.15 11.22
N GLU A 284 -0.53 21.14 10.37
CA GLU A 284 -1.56 21.88 9.64
C GLU A 284 -2.38 20.98 8.73
N ALA A 285 -1.71 20.13 7.94
CA ALA A 285 -2.35 19.20 7.02
C ALA A 285 -3.24 18.20 7.76
N LEU A 286 -2.75 17.64 8.89
CA LEU A 286 -3.49 16.69 9.73
C LEU A 286 -4.75 17.34 10.33
N HIS A 287 -4.64 18.55 10.87
CA HIS A 287 -5.78 19.26 11.43
C HIS A 287 -6.84 19.58 10.37
N LYS A 288 -6.44 20.04 9.18
CA LYS A 288 -7.35 20.26 8.05
C LYS A 288 -8.06 18.98 7.62
N ALA A 289 -7.33 17.88 7.51
CA ALA A 289 -7.90 16.57 7.19
C ALA A 289 -8.89 16.10 8.27
N THR A 290 -8.55 16.27 9.56
CA THR A 290 -9.44 15.94 10.68
C THR A 290 -10.75 16.73 10.63
N GLN A 291 -10.70 18.03 10.34
CA GLN A 291 -11.89 18.86 10.16
C GLN A 291 -12.77 18.38 9.00
N SER A 292 -12.13 17.95 7.90
CA SER A 292 -12.82 17.48 6.70
C SER A 292 -13.53 16.13 6.87
N LEU A 293 -13.22 15.36 7.92
CA LEU A 293 -13.89 14.09 8.22
C LEU A 293 -15.35 14.25 8.68
N GLU A 294 -15.76 15.45 9.09
CA GLU A 294 -17.12 15.74 9.60
C GLU A 294 -17.51 14.88 10.83
N ILE A 295 -16.55 14.49 11.64
CA ILE A 295 -16.72 13.74 12.89
C ILE A 295 -16.92 14.66 14.11
N LYS A 296 -17.25 15.93 13.90
CA LYS A 296 -17.41 16.95 14.93
C LYS A 296 -16.14 17.22 15.75
N ARG A 297 -14.96 17.02 15.16
CA ARG A 297 -13.65 17.37 15.71
C ARG A 297 -13.09 18.58 14.95
N ASN A 298 -12.55 19.55 15.70
CA ASN A 298 -11.92 20.75 15.12
C ASN A 298 -10.39 20.61 15.01
N GLY A 299 -9.86 19.48 15.39
CA GLY A 299 -8.45 19.15 15.38
C GLY A 299 -8.13 18.14 16.47
N LEU A 300 -6.85 17.85 16.66
CA LEU A 300 -6.38 16.93 17.69
C LEU A 300 -6.00 17.73 18.95
N GLY A 301 -6.64 17.41 20.09
CA GLY A 301 -6.32 17.95 21.41
C GLY A 301 -6.78 19.39 21.70
N ALA A 302 -7.15 20.17 20.70
CA ALA A 302 -7.54 21.58 20.88
C ALA A 302 -9.05 21.82 21.09
N ASP A 303 -9.87 20.79 20.93
CA ASP A 303 -11.34 20.88 21.01
C ASP A 303 -11.91 20.42 22.37
N GLY A 304 -11.05 20.10 23.32
CA GLY A 304 -11.43 19.63 24.65
C GLY A 304 -12.03 18.22 24.71
N LYS A 305 -12.04 17.49 23.60
CA LYS A 305 -12.64 16.15 23.48
C LYS A 305 -11.64 15.00 23.62
N GLY A 306 -10.36 15.32 23.79
CA GLY A 306 -9.32 14.30 23.98
C GLY A 306 -9.37 13.68 25.37
N TYR A 307 -8.80 12.49 25.50
CA TYR A 307 -8.60 11.81 26.76
C TYR A 307 -7.55 12.54 27.60
N LYS A 308 -7.75 12.64 28.92
CA LYS A 308 -6.81 13.29 29.85
C LYS A 308 -5.95 12.29 30.63
N ASP A 309 -6.46 11.06 30.77
CA ASP A 309 -5.76 10.01 31.50
C ASP A 309 -4.73 9.32 30.60
N TYR A 310 -3.48 9.28 31.06
CA TYR A 310 -2.36 8.71 30.33
C TYR A 310 -2.57 7.23 29.98
N ASN A 311 -3.07 6.41 30.91
CA ASN A 311 -3.27 4.99 30.67
C ASN A 311 -4.34 4.73 29.63
N THR A 312 -5.41 5.53 29.63
CA THR A 312 -6.44 5.49 28.59
C THR A 312 -5.87 5.86 27.22
N ILE A 313 -5.03 6.91 27.14
CA ILE A 313 -4.38 7.32 25.89
C ILE A 313 -3.49 6.18 25.37
N ILE A 314 -2.63 5.61 26.20
CA ILE A 314 -1.77 4.49 25.80
C ILE A 314 -2.57 3.29 25.34
N SER A 315 -3.61 2.90 26.07
CA SER A 315 -4.48 1.80 25.69
C SER A 315 -5.17 2.02 24.34
N LYS A 316 -5.61 3.25 24.08
CA LYS A 316 -6.21 3.62 22.78
C LYS A 316 -5.19 3.60 21.65
N LEU A 317 -3.99 4.10 21.87
CA LEU A 317 -2.93 4.12 20.85
C LEU A 317 -2.38 2.71 20.55
N THR A 318 -2.38 1.82 21.54
CA THR A 318 -1.91 0.44 21.39
C THR A 318 -2.89 -0.39 20.56
N ASN A 319 -4.19 -0.12 20.65
CA ASN A 319 -5.20 -0.84 19.90
C ASN A 319 -5.44 -0.18 18.54
N ALA A 320 -5.31 -0.95 17.47
CA ALA A 320 -5.54 -0.47 16.11
C ALA A 320 -7.03 -0.22 15.83
N SER A 321 -7.64 0.75 16.53
CA SER A 321 -9.02 1.18 16.28
C SER A 321 -9.06 2.39 15.34
N TRP A 322 -10.16 2.57 14.64
CA TRP A 322 -10.35 3.66 13.68
C TRP A 322 -10.26 5.05 14.34
N ASP A 323 -10.63 5.15 15.61
CA ASP A 323 -10.72 6.41 16.38
C ASP A 323 -9.52 6.67 17.31
N ARG A 324 -8.48 5.83 17.23
CA ARG A 324 -7.34 5.91 18.16
C ARG A 324 -6.57 7.23 18.13
N VAL A 325 -6.67 7.97 17.02
CA VAL A 325 -5.97 9.24 16.80
C VAL A 325 -6.84 10.42 17.24
N PHE A 326 -8.14 10.21 17.43
CA PHE A 326 -9.12 11.23 17.77
C PHE A 326 -9.52 11.15 19.23
#